data_9850f6e2f50820193a687f3498ccf2a5
#
_entry.id   9850f6e2f50820193a687f3498ccf2a5
#
_cell.length_a   1.000
_cell.length_b   1.000
_cell.length_c   1.000
_cell.angle_alpha   90.00
_cell.angle_beta   90.00
_cell.angle_gamma   90.00
#
_symmetry.space_group_name_H-M   'P 1'
#
loop_
_entity.id
_entity.type
_entity.pdbx_description
1 polymer ?
#
loop_
_entity_poly.entity_id
_entity_poly.type
_entity_poly.pdbx_seq_one_letter_code
_entity_poly.pdbx_strand_id
1 'polypeptide(L)'
;MYNAFCNKLLTNNIYLHNNYCERSLQLKHKKTLLTFLMLCGLFILSKPVSAAKVPVIKAGKSTNLKGTIINVKYSGAAVTMANKSATPSIKIGSEIYVPCKTLFADNGIHASYTANGNTVTVKNGKRKVIFYANKKYAKVNGKKMTLKAAPYFVTYKKSNIRDLLVPAKQAAAFLGLKYTYSSSAKLVT
;
A
#
# COMPACT_ATOMS: atom_id res chain seq x y z
N MET A 1 -57.53 -62.12 5.78
CA MET A 1 -56.75 -61.22 6.68
C MET A 1 -55.32 -60.89 6.18
N TYR A 2 -54.77 -61.56 5.18
CA TYR A 2 -53.42 -61.35 4.69
C TYR A 2 -53.25 -60.16 3.71
N ASN A 3 -54.25 -59.76 2.97
CA ASN A 3 -54.15 -58.70 1.96
C ASN A 3 -54.13 -57.26 2.49
N ALA A 4 -54.68 -57.05 3.71
CA ALA A 4 -54.67 -55.69 4.29
C ALA A 4 -53.31 -55.30 4.90
N PHE A 5 -52.49 -56.26 5.29
CA PHE A 5 -51.19 -56.01 5.89
C PHE A 5 -50.09 -55.70 4.85
N CYS A 6 -50.18 -56.34 3.68
CA CYS A 6 -49.21 -56.07 2.59
C CYS A 6 -49.38 -54.68 1.97
N ASN A 7 -50.64 -54.23 1.83
CA ASN A 7 -50.86 -52.86 1.25
C ASN A 7 -50.41 -51.71 2.19
N LYS A 8 -50.44 -51.94 3.52
CA LYS A 8 -50.04 -50.95 4.49
C LYS A 8 -48.46 -50.77 4.56
N LEU A 9 -47.76 -51.87 4.29
CA LEU A 9 -46.29 -51.86 4.21
C LEU A 9 -45.75 -51.20 2.92
N LEU A 10 -46.43 -51.43 1.81
CA LEU A 10 -46.05 -50.84 0.53
C LEU A 10 -46.31 -49.34 0.47
N THR A 11 -47.43 -48.86 1.02
CA THR A 11 -47.73 -47.42 1.06
C THR A 11 -46.78 -46.65 2.00
N ASN A 12 -46.41 -47.23 3.14
CA ASN A 12 -45.45 -46.60 4.06
C ASN A 12 -44.02 -46.53 3.49
N ASN A 13 -43.59 -47.54 2.71
CA ASN A 13 -42.28 -47.50 2.08
C ASN A 13 -42.20 -46.47 0.94
N ILE A 14 -43.26 -46.28 0.18
CA ILE A 14 -43.31 -45.27 -0.88
C ILE A 14 -43.32 -43.86 -0.24
N TYR A 15 -44.03 -43.68 0.85
CA TYR A 15 -44.08 -42.40 1.56
C TYR A 15 -42.72 -42.01 2.18
N LEU A 16 -41.99 -42.98 2.73
CA LEU A 16 -40.66 -42.75 3.29
C LEU A 16 -39.62 -42.44 2.18
N HIS A 17 -39.72 -43.10 1.03
CA HIS A 17 -38.76 -42.90 -0.06
C HIS A 17 -38.96 -41.53 -0.71
N ASN A 18 -40.19 -41.07 -0.90
CA ASN A 18 -40.46 -39.73 -1.44
C ASN A 18 -40.02 -38.62 -0.49
N ASN A 19 -40.22 -38.74 0.80
CA ASN A 19 -39.77 -37.76 1.78
C ASN A 19 -38.24 -37.67 1.89
N TYR A 20 -37.53 -38.80 1.70
CA TYR A 20 -36.05 -38.78 1.65
C TYR A 20 -35.52 -38.12 0.37
N CYS A 21 -36.19 -38.37 -0.76
CA CYS A 21 -35.76 -37.77 -2.03
C CYS A 21 -35.99 -36.26 -2.05
N GLU A 22 -37.13 -35.76 -1.57
CA GLU A 22 -37.39 -34.31 -1.47
C GLU A 22 -36.45 -33.60 -0.47
N ARG A 23 -36.18 -34.21 0.68
CA ARG A 23 -35.23 -33.64 1.66
C ARG A 23 -33.82 -33.59 1.13
N SER A 24 -33.35 -34.58 0.37
CA SER A 24 -32.02 -34.59 -0.22
C SER A 24 -31.86 -33.55 -1.33
N LEU A 25 -32.89 -33.32 -2.12
CA LEU A 25 -32.95 -32.28 -3.13
C LEU A 25 -32.95 -30.87 -2.51
N GLN A 26 -33.76 -30.66 -1.49
CA GLN A 26 -33.83 -29.40 -0.76
C GLN A 26 -32.48 -29.05 -0.06
N LEU A 27 -31.78 -30.05 0.50
CA LEU A 27 -30.47 -29.82 1.11
C LEU A 27 -29.38 -29.50 0.07
N LYS A 28 -29.42 -30.15 -1.11
CA LYS A 28 -28.47 -29.85 -2.20
C LYS A 28 -28.65 -28.42 -2.73
N HIS A 29 -29.90 -27.99 -2.93
CA HIS A 29 -30.16 -26.61 -3.39
C HIS A 29 -29.82 -25.55 -2.34
N LYS A 30 -30.04 -25.81 -1.05
CA LYS A 30 -29.63 -24.89 0.02
C LYS A 30 -28.11 -24.74 0.12
N LYS A 31 -27.36 -25.85 -0.02
CA LYS A 31 -25.87 -25.80 0.00
C LYS A 31 -25.31 -25.10 -1.22
N THR A 32 -25.86 -25.33 -2.41
CA THR A 32 -25.41 -24.63 -3.65
C THR A 32 -25.77 -23.15 -3.61
N LEU A 33 -26.94 -22.78 -3.09
CA LEU A 33 -27.34 -21.37 -2.95
C LEU A 33 -26.46 -20.64 -1.93
N LEU A 34 -26.12 -21.28 -0.81
CA LEU A 34 -25.26 -20.71 0.22
C LEU A 34 -23.82 -20.49 -0.27
N THR A 35 -23.28 -21.46 -1.05
CA THR A 35 -21.95 -21.32 -1.68
C THR A 35 -21.94 -20.24 -2.75
N PHE A 36 -22.99 -20.10 -3.53
CA PHE A 36 -23.11 -19.05 -4.53
C PHE A 36 -23.23 -17.65 -3.89
N LEU A 37 -23.99 -17.52 -2.80
CA LEU A 37 -24.08 -16.28 -2.02
C LEU A 37 -22.75 -15.91 -1.35
N MET A 38 -21.99 -16.89 -0.83
CA MET A 38 -20.63 -16.61 -0.30
C MET A 38 -19.65 -16.21 -1.39
N LEU A 39 -19.69 -16.83 -2.58
CA LEU A 39 -18.84 -16.43 -3.71
C LEU A 39 -19.19 -15.03 -4.22
N CYS A 40 -20.45 -14.68 -4.34
CA CYS A 40 -20.90 -13.34 -4.72
C CYS A 40 -20.58 -12.30 -3.66
N GLY A 41 -20.64 -12.66 -2.36
CA GLY A 41 -20.28 -11.76 -1.26
C GLY A 41 -18.79 -11.37 -1.24
N LEU A 42 -17.90 -12.26 -1.71
CA LEU A 42 -16.46 -11.97 -1.80
C LEU A 42 -16.10 -11.01 -2.94
N PHE A 43 -16.93 -10.87 -3.97
CA PHE A 43 -16.68 -9.93 -5.08
C PHE A 43 -17.13 -8.49 -4.79
N ILE A 44 -17.96 -8.25 -3.77
CA ILE A 44 -18.53 -6.91 -3.51
C ILE A 44 -17.62 -6.04 -2.64
N LEU A 45 -16.55 -6.56 -2.04
CA LEU A 45 -15.72 -5.83 -1.06
C LEU A 45 -14.44 -5.21 -1.60
N SER A 46 -14.12 -5.36 -2.87
CA SER A 46 -13.01 -4.64 -3.48
C SER A 46 -13.49 -3.30 -4.06
N LYS A 47 -13.80 -2.32 -3.21
CA LYS A 47 -13.89 -0.94 -3.67
C LYS A 47 -12.55 -0.61 -4.34
N PRO A 48 -12.52 -0.15 -5.61
CA PRO A 48 -11.29 0.29 -6.22
C PRO A 48 -10.70 1.40 -5.35
N VAL A 49 -9.51 1.15 -4.79
CA VAL A 49 -8.81 2.18 -4.03
C VAL A 49 -8.49 3.29 -5.02
N SER A 50 -9.28 4.35 -4.99
CA SER A 50 -9.03 5.51 -5.82
C SER A 50 -7.62 6.03 -5.53
N ALA A 51 -6.80 6.14 -6.57
CA ALA A 51 -5.46 6.67 -6.42
C ALA A 51 -5.53 8.10 -5.89
N ALA A 52 -4.85 8.37 -4.79
CA ALA A 52 -4.78 9.71 -4.24
C ALA A 52 -4.10 10.65 -5.24
N LYS A 53 -4.62 11.85 -5.36
CA LYS A 53 -4.05 12.94 -6.18
C LYS A 53 -3.41 13.95 -5.23
N VAL A 54 -2.08 14.08 -5.30
CA VAL A 54 -1.33 15.07 -4.52
C VAL A 54 -0.96 16.24 -5.43
N PRO A 55 -1.55 17.43 -5.25
CA PRO A 55 -1.27 18.58 -6.10
C PRO A 55 0.11 19.16 -5.80
N VAL A 56 0.95 19.24 -6.83
CA VAL A 56 2.34 19.74 -6.74
C VAL A 56 2.68 20.65 -7.92
N ILE A 57 3.77 21.40 -7.78
CA ILE A 57 4.49 22.02 -8.87
C ILE A 57 5.75 21.19 -9.12
N LYS A 58 5.90 20.66 -10.34
CA LYS A 58 7.07 19.91 -10.79
C LYS A 58 7.64 20.56 -12.04
N ALA A 59 8.94 20.90 -12.00
CA ALA A 59 9.60 21.63 -13.11
C ALA A 59 8.81 22.87 -13.57
N GLY A 60 8.32 23.67 -12.62
CA GLY A 60 7.54 24.89 -12.89
C GLY A 60 6.08 24.66 -13.31
N LYS A 61 5.67 23.43 -13.58
CA LYS A 61 4.32 23.12 -14.04
C LYS A 61 3.46 22.53 -12.92
N SER A 62 2.22 23.03 -12.81
CA SER A 62 1.21 22.47 -11.92
C SER A 62 0.77 21.09 -12.40
N THR A 63 0.85 20.09 -11.52
CA THR A 63 0.46 18.71 -11.83
C THR A 63 -0.03 17.98 -10.58
N ASN A 64 -0.54 16.76 -10.75
CA ASN A 64 -0.90 15.88 -9.65
C ASN A 64 -0.01 14.64 -9.66
N LEU A 65 0.60 14.32 -8.53
CA LEU A 65 1.16 12.99 -8.32
C LEU A 65 0.00 12.03 -8.07
N LYS A 66 -0.10 11.01 -8.93
CA LYS A 66 -1.11 9.96 -8.80
C LYS A 66 -0.49 8.73 -8.16
N GLY A 67 -1.05 8.26 -7.04
CA GLY A 67 -0.51 7.10 -6.35
C GLY A 67 -1.22 6.83 -5.03
N THR A 68 -0.66 5.95 -4.21
CA THR A 68 -1.15 5.64 -2.88
C THR A 68 -0.35 6.43 -1.84
N ILE A 69 -1.02 7.19 -0.98
CA ILE A 69 -0.35 7.86 0.15
C ILE A 69 0.13 6.79 1.13
N ILE A 70 1.38 6.93 1.57
CA ILE A 70 2.06 6.00 2.46
C ILE A 70 2.31 6.68 3.80
N ASN A 71 1.96 6.01 4.87
CA ASN A 71 2.37 6.40 6.21
C ASN A 71 3.83 6.00 6.44
N VAL A 72 4.55 6.80 7.23
CA VAL A 72 5.93 6.50 7.61
C VAL A 72 6.01 6.45 9.13
N LYS A 73 6.68 5.44 9.69
CA LYS A 73 7.03 5.36 11.10
C LYS A 73 8.55 5.23 11.23
N TYR A 74 9.13 5.85 12.24
CA TYR A 74 10.53 5.69 12.60
C TYR A 74 10.63 5.23 14.05
N SER A 75 11.39 4.15 14.29
CA SER A 75 11.56 3.55 15.63
C SER A 75 10.25 3.33 16.40
N GLY A 76 9.18 2.90 15.70
CA GLY A 76 7.87 2.66 16.31
C GLY A 76 7.02 3.91 16.60
N ALA A 77 7.60 5.08 16.67
CA ALA A 77 6.86 6.34 16.69
C ALA A 77 6.30 6.64 15.30
N ALA A 78 5.04 7.10 15.22
CA ALA A 78 4.63 7.76 14.00
C ALA A 78 5.60 8.93 13.81
N VAL A 79 6.44 8.88 12.78
CA VAL A 79 7.08 10.09 12.32
C VAL A 79 5.91 11.02 12.07
N THR A 80 5.77 12.01 12.92
CA THR A 80 4.91 13.12 12.66
C THR A 80 5.53 13.81 11.46
N MET A 81 5.30 13.23 10.29
CA MET A 81 5.35 14.02 9.08
C MET A 81 4.42 15.15 9.42
N ALA A 82 4.97 16.24 9.95
CA ALA A 82 4.24 17.31 10.65
C ALA A 82 3.10 17.86 9.83
N ASN A 83 2.81 17.23 8.79
CA ASN A 83 1.66 17.34 7.94
C ASN A 83 1.66 16.17 6.96
N LYS A 84 1.15 15.01 7.37
CA LYS A 84 0.77 13.94 6.44
C LYS A 84 -0.02 14.47 5.24
N SER A 85 -0.76 15.54 5.43
CA SER A 85 -1.56 16.22 4.41
C SER A 85 -0.80 17.30 3.62
N ALA A 86 0.37 17.73 4.06
CA ALA A 86 1.13 18.82 3.45
C ALA A 86 2.29 18.33 2.56
N THR A 87 3.02 17.31 3.02
CA THR A 87 4.16 16.70 2.29
C THR A 87 4.07 15.18 2.34
N PRO A 88 3.05 14.55 1.77
CA PRO A 88 2.86 13.12 1.90
C PRO A 88 3.92 12.32 1.16
N SER A 89 4.31 11.18 1.75
CA SER A 89 4.99 10.11 1.04
C SER A 89 4.00 9.39 0.13
N ILE A 90 4.45 8.98 -1.06
CA ILE A 90 3.57 8.43 -2.09
C ILE A 90 4.19 7.22 -2.79
N LYS A 91 3.40 6.17 -2.99
CA LYS A 91 3.74 5.05 -3.85
C LYS A 91 3.24 5.32 -5.27
N ILE A 92 4.15 5.35 -6.23
CA ILE A 92 3.89 5.53 -7.66
C ILE A 92 4.42 4.30 -8.38
N GLY A 93 3.53 3.51 -8.97
CA GLY A 93 3.89 2.20 -9.51
C GLY A 93 4.45 1.28 -8.43
N SER A 94 5.63 0.73 -8.63
CA SER A 94 6.33 -0.13 -7.68
C SER A 94 7.16 0.63 -6.65
N GLU A 95 7.44 1.92 -6.86
CA GLU A 95 8.35 2.68 -6.01
C GLU A 95 7.61 3.56 -4.99
N ILE A 96 8.15 3.59 -3.77
CA ILE A 96 7.70 4.50 -2.72
C ILE A 96 8.66 5.68 -2.67
N TYR A 97 8.12 6.87 -2.81
CA TYR A 97 8.86 8.12 -2.70
C TYR A 97 8.56 8.80 -1.36
N VAL A 98 9.61 9.28 -0.74
CA VAL A 98 9.52 10.05 0.51
C VAL A 98 10.13 11.44 0.32
N PRO A 99 9.57 12.48 0.95
CA PRO A 99 10.15 13.82 0.94
C PRO A 99 11.40 13.82 1.80
N CYS A 100 12.54 14.10 1.18
CA CYS A 100 13.87 13.90 1.74
C CYS A 100 14.14 14.81 2.95
N LYS A 101 13.89 16.13 2.81
CA LYS A 101 14.06 17.09 3.89
C LYS A 101 13.10 16.79 5.04
N THR A 102 11.81 16.70 4.71
CA THR A 102 10.76 16.50 5.69
C THR A 102 10.97 15.21 6.49
N LEU A 103 11.40 14.11 5.84
CA LEU A 103 11.58 12.83 6.53
C LEU A 103 12.90 12.75 7.29
N PHE A 104 14.02 13.10 6.64
CA PHE A 104 15.33 12.81 7.22
C PHE A 104 15.90 13.95 8.07
N ALA A 105 15.52 15.20 7.82
CA ALA A 105 15.98 16.31 8.61
C ALA A 105 14.98 16.81 9.66
N ASP A 106 13.72 17.02 9.25
CA ASP A 106 12.75 17.70 10.09
C ASP A 106 12.03 16.78 11.08
N ASN A 107 12.03 15.45 10.85
CA ASN A 107 11.17 14.50 11.58
C ASN A 107 11.91 13.31 12.20
N GLY A 108 12.65 13.55 13.23
CA GLY A 108 13.10 12.49 14.15
C GLY A 108 14.35 11.71 13.77
N ILE A 109 14.80 11.77 12.52
CA ILE A 109 16.07 11.15 12.10
C ILE A 109 17.22 12.13 12.33
N HIS A 110 16.92 13.44 12.38
CA HIS A 110 17.86 14.53 12.62
C HIS A 110 19.15 14.49 11.76
N ALA A 111 19.01 13.97 10.55
CA ALA A 111 20.10 13.98 9.59
C ALA A 111 20.35 15.40 9.10
N SER A 112 21.60 15.80 8.92
CA SER A 112 21.88 17.10 8.32
C SER A 112 21.46 17.08 6.85
N TYR A 113 20.83 18.16 6.39
CA TYR A 113 20.31 18.34 5.05
C TYR A 113 20.85 19.61 4.42
N THR A 114 21.38 19.52 3.23
CA THR A 114 21.82 20.67 2.45
C THR A 114 21.36 20.52 1.00
N ALA A 115 20.59 21.47 0.50
CA ALA A 115 20.20 21.52 -0.91
C ALA A 115 21.07 22.55 -1.65
N ASN A 116 21.62 22.14 -2.81
CA ASN A 116 22.36 23.02 -3.69
C ASN A 116 21.96 22.73 -5.15
N GLY A 117 21.23 23.65 -5.76
CA GLY A 117 20.72 23.49 -7.12
C GLY A 117 19.90 22.22 -7.30
N ASN A 118 20.44 21.29 -8.11
CA ASN A 118 19.81 20.00 -8.41
C ASN A 118 20.31 18.85 -7.52
N THR A 119 21.07 19.14 -6.48
CA THR A 119 21.62 18.14 -5.56
C THR A 119 21.11 18.35 -4.15
N VAL A 120 20.97 17.24 -3.41
CA VAL A 120 20.66 17.22 -1.99
C VAL A 120 21.67 16.33 -1.30
N THR A 121 22.33 16.86 -0.29
CA THR A 121 23.23 16.11 0.58
C THR A 121 22.52 15.84 1.91
N VAL A 122 22.49 14.58 2.31
CA VAL A 122 22.02 14.13 3.62
C VAL A 122 23.15 13.41 4.33
N LYS A 123 23.38 13.76 5.61
CA LYS A 123 24.37 13.08 6.44
C LYS A 123 23.69 12.49 7.67
N ASN A 124 23.89 11.19 7.88
CA ASN A 124 23.45 10.47 9.07
C ASN A 124 24.66 9.78 9.71
N GLY A 125 25.17 10.33 10.78
CA GLY A 125 26.43 9.91 11.39
C GLY A 125 27.58 9.94 10.36
N LYS A 126 28.27 8.83 10.20
CA LYS A 126 29.40 8.68 9.23
C LYS A 126 28.96 8.53 7.77
N ARG A 127 27.67 8.44 7.49
CA ARG A 127 27.14 8.25 6.13
C ARG A 127 26.78 9.57 5.51
N LYS A 128 27.38 9.88 4.35
CA LYS A 128 27.07 11.03 3.50
C LYS A 128 26.47 10.54 2.20
N VAL A 129 25.25 10.95 1.90
CA VAL A 129 24.54 10.61 0.66
C VAL A 129 24.27 11.88 -0.11
N ILE A 130 24.64 11.91 -1.39
CA ILE A 130 24.32 13.00 -2.31
C ILE A 130 23.35 12.46 -3.35
N PHE A 131 22.13 12.94 -3.33
CA PHE A 131 21.12 12.67 -4.33
C PHE A 131 21.18 13.73 -5.44
N TYR A 132 21.03 13.29 -6.68
CA TYR A 132 20.99 14.15 -7.86
C TYR A 132 19.58 14.09 -8.46
N ALA A 133 18.91 15.23 -8.55
CA ALA A 133 17.58 15.31 -9.14
C ALA A 133 17.61 14.84 -10.60
N ASN A 134 16.60 14.06 -10.99
CA ASN A 134 16.43 13.49 -12.33
C ASN A 134 17.55 12.53 -12.79
N LYS A 135 18.38 12.03 -11.85
CA LYS A 135 19.42 11.02 -12.15
C LYS A 135 19.16 9.74 -11.38
N LYS A 136 19.25 8.59 -12.06
CA LYS A 136 19.10 7.25 -11.43
C LYS A 136 20.37 6.80 -10.68
N TYR A 137 21.01 7.71 -9.95
CA TYR A 137 22.12 7.39 -9.06
C TYR A 137 22.23 8.39 -7.91
N ALA A 138 22.91 7.98 -6.85
CA ALA A 138 23.36 8.80 -5.75
C ALA A 138 24.85 8.54 -5.49
N LYS A 139 25.53 9.43 -4.77
CA LYS A 139 26.87 9.16 -4.22
C LYS A 139 26.75 8.88 -2.72
N VAL A 140 27.23 7.72 -2.29
CA VAL A 140 27.27 7.29 -0.89
C VAL A 140 28.72 7.25 -0.44
N ASN A 141 29.11 8.15 0.46
CA ASN A 141 30.50 8.33 0.90
C ASN A 141 31.48 8.46 -0.31
N GLY A 142 31.05 9.22 -1.33
CA GLY A 142 31.84 9.41 -2.57
C GLY A 142 31.61 8.36 -3.66
N LYS A 143 31.19 7.14 -3.33
CA LYS A 143 30.97 6.05 -4.29
C LYS A 143 29.61 6.20 -4.99
N LYS A 144 29.59 6.08 -6.32
CA LYS A 144 28.35 6.12 -7.12
C LYS A 144 27.56 4.84 -6.93
N MET A 145 26.27 4.97 -6.56
CA MET A 145 25.33 3.88 -6.34
C MET A 145 24.07 4.10 -7.19
N THR A 146 23.61 3.05 -7.85
CA THR A 146 22.43 3.10 -8.72
C THR A 146 21.15 3.18 -7.91
N LEU A 147 20.18 3.96 -8.40
CA LEU A 147 18.81 4.04 -7.91
C LEU A 147 17.86 3.38 -8.91
N LYS A 148 16.83 2.67 -8.43
CA LYS A 148 15.78 2.10 -9.28
C LYS A 148 14.97 3.18 -9.98
N ALA A 149 14.77 4.32 -9.29
CA ALA A 149 14.04 5.45 -9.83
C ALA A 149 14.77 6.75 -9.51
N ALA A 150 14.64 7.73 -10.41
CA ALA A 150 15.29 9.02 -10.24
C ALA A 150 14.59 9.86 -9.17
N PRO A 151 15.31 10.48 -8.23
CA PRO A 151 14.77 11.53 -7.38
C PRO A 151 14.33 12.74 -8.21
N TYR A 152 13.34 13.49 -7.73
CA TYR A 152 12.92 14.72 -8.39
C TYR A 152 12.33 15.71 -7.39
N PHE A 153 12.55 17.01 -7.64
CA PHE A 153 11.96 18.06 -6.83
C PHE A 153 10.48 18.25 -7.12
N VAL A 154 9.71 18.49 -6.06
CA VAL A 154 8.35 18.98 -6.12
C VAL A 154 8.17 20.12 -5.12
N THR A 155 7.24 21.03 -5.43
CA THR A 155 6.68 21.94 -4.43
C THR A 155 5.26 21.53 -4.16
N TYR A 156 4.97 21.14 -2.94
CA TYR A 156 3.62 20.75 -2.52
C TYR A 156 2.72 21.99 -2.47
N LYS A 157 1.64 22.01 -3.24
CA LYS A 157 0.77 23.19 -3.33
C LYS A 157 0.11 23.56 -2.01
N LYS A 158 -0.24 22.57 -1.18
CA LYS A 158 -0.93 22.79 0.08
C LYS A 158 -0.06 23.49 1.12
N SER A 159 1.23 23.21 1.15
CA SER A 159 2.17 23.72 2.16
C SER A 159 3.17 24.72 1.59
N ASN A 160 3.25 24.85 0.29
CA ASN A 160 4.32 25.59 -0.43
C ASN A 160 5.74 25.10 -0.09
N ILE A 161 5.87 23.86 0.42
CA ILE A 161 7.14 23.25 0.75
C ILE A 161 7.75 22.62 -0.49
N ARG A 162 8.97 23.03 -0.83
CA ARG A 162 9.78 22.39 -1.88
C ARG A 162 10.65 21.32 -1.25
N ASP A 163 10.53 20.08 -1.74
CA ASP A 163 11.31 18.93 -1.26
C ASP A 163 11.75 18.02 -2.41
N LEU A 164 12.83 17.26 -2.19
CA LEU A 164 13.27 16.22 -3.11
C LEU A 164 12.58 14.90 -2.75
N LEU A 165 11.79 14.38 -3.65
CA LEU A 165 11.25 13.03 -3.53
C LEU A 165 12.31 12.01 -3.88
N VAL A 166 12.66 11.13 -2.95
CA VAL A 166 13.66 10.07 -3.11
C VAL A 166 13.04 8.68 -2.96
N PRO A 167 13.55 7.64 -3.67
CA PRO A 167 13.12 6.27 -3.48
C PRO A 167 13.41 5.80 -2.05
N ALA A 168 12.36 5.51 -1.26
CA ALA A 168 12.45 5.30 0.19
C ALA A 168 13.39 4.16 0.58
N LYS A 169 13.24 2.98 -0.06
CA LYS A 169 14.04 1.77 0.26
C LYS A 169 15.54 2.01 0.08
N GLN A 170 15.93 2.65 -1.02
CA GLN A 170 17.33 2.89 -1.31
C GLN A 170 17.89 4.05 -0.50
N ALA A 171 17.11 5.09 -0.28
CA ALA A 171 17.50 6.20 0.59
C ALA A 171 17.76 5.71 2.02
N ALA A 172 16.87 4.88 2.58
CA ALA A 172 17.06 4.27 3.89
C ALA A 172 18.34 3.41 3.94
N ALA A 173 18.55 2.52 2.98
CA ALA A 173 19.75 1.67 2.91
C ALA A 173 21.04 2.49 2.81
N PHE A 174 21.05 3.55 2.01
CA PHE A 174 22.23 4.42 1.84
C PHE A 174 22.56 5.21 3.11
N LEU A 175 21.52 5.59 3.88
CA LEU A 175 21.67 6.28 5.16
C LEU A 175 21.90 5.31 6.34
N GLY A 176 21.93 3.99 6.09
CA GLY A 176 22.15 2.98 7.12
C GLY A 176 20.93 2.74 8.00
N LEU A 177 19.75 3.06 7.49
CA LEU A 177 18.48 2.85 8.17
C LEU A 177 17.86 1.51 7.76
N LYS A 178 17.19 0.85 8.69
CA LYS A 178 16.37 -0.33 8.39
C LYS A 178 15.09 0.12 7.69
N TYR A 179 14.63 -0.66 6.73
CA TYR A 179 13.44 -0.36 5.94
C TYR A 179 12.54 -1.59 5.86
N THR A 180 11.27 -1.42 6.22
CA THR A 180 10.20 -2.39 5.98
C THR A 180 8.98 -1.69 5.38
N TYR A 181 8.22 -2.40 4.56
CA TYR A 181 7.00 -1.91 3.97
C TYR A 181 5.88 -2.94 4.10
N SER A 182 4.77 -2.52 4.73
CA SER A 182 3.52 -3.28 4.78
C SER A 182 2.53 -2.71 3.76
N SER A 183 2.14 -3.53 2.79
CA SER A 183 1.16 -3.12 1.76
C SER A 183 -0.25 -3.01 2.32
N SER A 184 -0.63 -3.87 3.25
CA SER A 184 -1.95 -3.85 3.91
C SER A 184 -2.12 -2.59 4.77
N ALA A 185 -1.11 -2.25 5.56
CA ALA A 185 -1.12 -1.04 6.39
C ALA A 185 -0.75 0.24 5.63
N LYS A 186 -0.28 0.16 4.38
CA LYS A 186 0.30 1.28 3.62
C LYS A 186 1.35 2.04 4.45
N LEU A 187 2.24 1.29 5.10
CA LEU A 187 3.17 1.78 6.10
C LEU A 187 4.61 1.39 5.76
N VAL A 188 5.52 2.37 5.83
CA VAL A 188 6.98 2.20 5.86
C VAL A 188 7.47 2.35 7.31
N THR A 189 8.35 1.45 7.72
CA THR A 189 9.01 1.50 9.03
C THR A 189 10.51 1.37 8.84
#